data_ffa7f6f298a89af37248bca46101a68a
#
_entry.id   ffa7f6f298a89af37248bca46101a68a
#
_cell.length_a   1.000
_cell.length_b   1.000
_cell.length_c   1.000
_cell.angle_alpha   90.00
_cell.angle_beta   90.00
_cell.angle_gamma   90.00
#
_symmetry.space_group_name_H-M   'P 1'
#
loop_
_entity.id
_entity.type
_entity.pdbx_description
1 polymer ?
#
loop_
_entity_poly.entity_id
_entity_poly.type
_entity_poly.pdbx_seq_one_letter_code
_entity_poly.pdbx_strand_id
1 'polypeptide(L)'
;LVIGGEAQELAATEVKVLFRGENVPDDLIRDLENRSVVVTLAGPVDDRTVDDASVRNGSLHLVVHWNETGEVYEYHLRHLSTSSLSADARQRALLSLSEWEESERNRRVTEGGLNASTTLDPVRYDPTSEDLASQGEVQGWLLSSFIPLIITVWVVTSGIQPAIDMTAGERERGSMEALLCAPARRWELLAGKWAAVSTIVLVGV
;
A
#
# COMPACT_ATOMS: atom_id res chain seq x y z
N LEU A 1 -18.89 1.22 0.75
CA LEU A 1 -18.97 2.51 -0.03
C LEU A 1 -17.78 3.46 0.24
N VAL A 2 -16.81 3.08 1.09
CA VAL A 2 -15.61 3.89 1.42
C VAL A 2 -14.39 3.51 0.56
N ILE A 3 -14.37 2.33 -0.03
CA ILE A 3 -13.23 1.81 -0.83
C ILE A 3 -13.02 2.55 -2.16
N GLY A 4 -14.05 3.24 -2.67
CA GLY A 4 -13.95 3.98 -3.94
C GLY A 4 -13.29 5.36 -3.83
N GLY A 5 -13.24 5.97 -2.65
CA GLY A 5 -12.66 7.31 -2.45
C GLY A 5 -11.13 7.27 -2.39
N GLU A 6 -10.55 6.30 -1.70
CA GLU A 6 -9.09 6.16 -1.58
C GLU A 6 -8.42 5.79 -2.91
N ALA A 7 -9.08 4.96 -3.73
CA ALA A 7 -8.57 4.61 -5.05
C ALA A 7 -8.61 5.79 -6.03
N GLN A 8 -9.57 6.70 -5.89
CA GLN A 8 -9.65 7.91 -6.70
C GLN A 8 -8.67 9.01 -6.23
N GLU A 9 -8.42 9.12 -4.93
CA GLU A 9 -7.40 10.03 -4.39
C GLU A 9 -5.99 9.58 -4.77
N LEU A 10 -5.69 8.27 -4.71
CA LEU A 10 -4.41 7.72 -5.16
C LEU A 10 -4.19 7.95 -6.66
N ALA A 11 -5.23 7.81 -7.49
CA ALA A 11 -5.12 8.05 -8.94
C ALA A 11 -4.79 9.51 -9.30
N ALA A 12 -5.16 10.47 -8.44
CA ALA A 12 -4.86 11.90 -8.62
C ALA A 12 -3.52 12.33 -7.99
N THR A 13 -2.89 11.47 -7.20
CA THR A 13 -1.62 11.79 -6.53
C THR A 13 -0.46 11.66 -7.50
N GLU A 14 0.34 12.71 -7.62
CA GLU A 14 1.58 12.69 -8.40
C GLU A 14 2.60 11.76 -7.74
N VAL A 15 3.10 10.80 -8.50
CA VAL A 15 4.18 9.92 -8.05
C VAL A 15 5.50 10.30 -8.72
N LYS A 16 6.58 10.28 -7.95
CA LYS A 16 7.91 10.69 -8.41
C LYS A 16 8.75 9.45 -8.72
N VAL A 17 9.20 9.37 -9.96
CA VAL A 17 10.01 8.26 -10.47
C VAL A 17 11.33 8.78 -11.01
N LEU A 18 12.42 8.19 -10.58
CA LEU A 18 13.76 8.48 -11.08
C LEU A 18 14.15 7.40 -12.09
N PHE A 19 14.46 7.81 -13.31
CA PHE A 19 15.11 6.96 -14.30
C PHE A 19 16.61 7.22 -14.30
N ARG A 20 17.37 6.15 -14.07
CA ARG A 20 18.84 6.15 -14.19
C ARG A 20 19.23 5.38 -15.43
N GLY A 21 19.83 6.06 -16.37
CA GLY A 21 20.29 5.47 -17.61
C GLY A 21 20.43 6.49 -18.72
N GLU A 22 20.86 6.03 -19.87
CA GLU A 22 20.96 6.81 -21.10
C GLU A 22 19.87 6.36 -22.07
N ASN A 23 19.48 7.23 -22.99
CA ASN A 23 18.56 6.92 -24.08
C ASN A 23 17.19 6.37 -23.65
N VAL A 24 16.62 6.88 -22.55
CA VAL A 24 15.25 6.54 -22.17
C VAL A 24 14.31 7.11 -23.25
N PRO A 25 13.42 6.28 -23.84
CA PRO A 25 12.55 6.71 -24.93
C PRO A 25 11.59 7.82 -24.52
N ASP A 26 11.49 8.88 -25.34
CA ASP A 26 10.59 10.02 -25.09
C ASP A 26 9.12 9.61 -25.04
N ASP A 27 8.73 8.59 -25.82
CA ASP A 27 7.35 8.09 -25.87
C ASP A 27 6.97 7.41 -24.54
N LEU A 28 7.90 6.67 -23.94
CA LEU A 28 7.73 6.08 -22.60
C LEU A 28 7.60 7.16 -21.52
N ILE A 29 8.44 8.20 -21.60
CA ILE A 29 8.37 9.32 -20.65
C ILE A 29 7.01 10.01 -20.74
N ARG A 30 6.54 10.28 -21.95
CA ARG A 30 5.24 10.93 -22.20
C ARG A 30 4.06 10.10 -21.70
N ASP A 31 4.11 8.77 -21.86
CA ASP A 31 3.06 7.90 -21.33
C ASP A 31 3.03 7.88 -19.81
N LEU A 32 4.19 7.85 -19.16
CA LEU A 32 4.31 7.98 -17.71
C LEU A 32 3.75 9.32 -17.19
N GLU A 33 4.08 10.43 -17.84
CA GLU A 33 3.55 11.75 -17.49
C GLU A 33 2.03 11.82 -17.62
N ASN A 34 1.45 11.20 -18.66
CA ASN A 34 0.01 11.08 -18.84
C ASN A 34 -0.67 10.31 -17.70
N ARG A 35 0.07 9.45 -17.00
CA ARG A 35 -0.40 8.69 -15.84
C ARG A 35 -0.11 9.36 -14.49
N SER A 36 0.14 10.68 -14.49
CA SER A 36 0.48 11.47 -13.29
C SER A 36 1.77 11.00 -12.61
N VAL A 37 2.76 10.58 -13.40
CA VAL A 37 4.09 10.25 -12.94
C VAL A 37 5.03 11.40 -13.27
N VAL A 38 5.66 11.96 -12.25
CA VAL A 38 6.73 12.97 -12.42
C VAL A 38 8.03 12.24 -12.65
N VAL A 39 8.52 12.29 -13.88
CA VAL A 39 9.76 11.62 -14.28
C VAL A 39 10.96 12.53 -14.09
N THR A 40 11.99 12.05 -13.42
CA THR A 40 13.28 12.69 -13.31
C THR A 40 14.30 11.80 -13.99
N LEU A 41 15.11 12.37 -14.89
CA LEU A 41 16.17 11.63 -15.57
C LEU A 41 17.51 11.91 -14.89
N ALA A 42 18.30 10.87 -14.64
CA ALA A 42 19.65 10.97 -14.14
C ALA A 42 20.59 10.07 -14.96
N GLY A 43 21.85 10.46 -15.04
CA GLY A 43 22.87 9.68 -15.74
C GLY A 43 23.10 8.29 -15.12
N PRO A 44 23.86 7.43 -15.82
CA PRO A 44 24.04 6.01 -15.47
C PRO A 44 24.87 5.77 -14.20
N VAL A 45 25.30 6.83 -13.50
CA VAL A 45 26.06 6.69 -12.26
C VAL A 45 25.17 6.08 -11.19
N ASP A 46 25.46 4.85 -10.82
CA ASP A 46 24.74 4.07 -9.81
C ASP A 46 25.13 4.54 -8.40
N ASP A 47 24.37 5.45 -7.85
CA ASP A 47 24.46 5.83 -6.43
C ASP A 47 23.34 5.15 -5.64
N ARG A 48 23.44 3.83 -5.52
CA ARG A 48 22.43 2.96 -4.87
C ARG A 48 22.07 3.43 -3.47
N THR A 49 23.04 3.91 -2.72
CA THR A 49 22.81 4.32 -1.33
C THR A 49 21.97 5.57 -1.22
N VAL A 50 22.16 6.54 -2.11
CA VAL A 50 21.39 7.79 -2.16
C VAL A 50 19.99 7.53 -2.72
N ASP A 51 19.90 6.70 -3.75
CA ASP A 51 18.60 6.33 -4.35
C ASP A 51 17.72 5.58 -3.37
N ASP A 52 18.26 4.58 -2.67
CA ASP A 52 17.54 3.82 -1.65
C ASP A 52 17.10 4.70 -0.48
N ALA A 53 17.97 5.60 -0.02
CA ALA A 53 17.63 6.57 1.01
C ALA A 53 16.49 7.49 0.55
N SER A 54 16.49 7.89 -0.73
CA SER A 54 15.46 8.75 -1.32
C SER A 54 14.10 8.05 -1.45
N VAL A 55 14.09 6.76 -1.76
CA VAL A 55 12.86 5.96 -1.76
C VAL A 55 12.37 5.72 -0.33
N ARG A 56 13.25 5.42 0.61
CA ARG A 56 12.88 5.19 2.02
C ARG A 56 12.34 6.42 2.73
N ASN A 57 12.85 7.61 2.42
CA ASN A 57 12.39 8.86 3.01
C ASN A 57 11.18 9.48 2.29
N GLY A 58 10.71 8.84 1.20
CA GLY A 58 9.54 9.28 0.44
C GLY A 58 9.77 10.47 -0.49
N SER A 59 11.01 10.91 -0.71
CA SER A 59 11.33 11.96 -1.70
C SER A 59 11.19 11.46 -3.14
N LEU A 60 11.46 10.18 -3.34
CA LEU A 60 11.16 9.41 -4.54
C LEU A 60 10.25 8.23 -4.20
N HIS A 61 9.45 7.77 -5.15
CA HIS A 61 8.56 6.63 -4.94
C HIS A 61 9.05 5.36 -5.67
N LEU A 62 9.81 5.53 -6.75
CA LEU A 62 10.38 4.45 -7.53
C LEU A 62 11.69 4.90 -8.17
N VAL A 63 12.65 3.99 -8.29
CA VAL A 63 13.85 4.16 -9.11
C VAL A 63 13.84 3.07 -10.19
N VAL A 64 14.03 3.49 -11.43
CA VAL A 64 14.11 2.61 -12.60
C VAL A 64 15.54 2.72 -13.14
N HIS A 65 16.31 1.66 -13.02
CA HIS A 65 17.58 1.55 -13.72
C HIS A 65 17.31 1.07 -15.13
N TRP A 66 17.70 1.87 -16.09
CA TRP A 66 17.52 1.64 -17.51
C TRP A 66 18.85 1.40 -18.17
N ASN A 67 19.00 0.32 -18.89
CA ASN A 67 20.21 -0.03 -19.61
C ASN A 67 19.88 -0.44 -21.04
N GLU A 68 20.67 0.07 -21.98
CA GLU A 68 20.60 -0.29 -23.40
C GLU A 68 21.85 -1.06 -23.76
N THR A 69 21.67 -2.32 -24.14
CA THR A 69 22.75 -3.19 -24.56
C THR A 69 22.53 -3.64 -25.99
N GLY A 70 23.08 -2.90 -26.95
CA GLY A 70 22.87 -3.14 -28.38
C GLY A 70 21.43 -2.90 -28.78
N GLU A 71 20.70 -3.96 -29.14
CA GLU A 71 19.29 -3.89 -29.58
C GLU A 71 18.29 -4.26 -28.47
N VAL A 72 18.76 -4.51 -27.26
CA VAL A 72 17.93 -4.96 -26.14
C VAL A 72 17.92 -3.89 -25.05
N TYR A 73 16.75 -3.58 -24.55
CA TYR A 73 16.55 -2.74 -23.39
C TYR A 73 16.32 -3.62 -22.15
N GLU A 74 17.03 -3.30 -21.08
CA GLU A 74 16.87 -3.96 -19.78
C GLU A 74 16.49 -2.91 -18.75
N TYR A 75 15.53 -3.23 -17.88
CA TYR A 75 15.17 -2.33 -16.80
C TYR A 75 15.06 -3.07 -15.47
N HIS A 76 15.43 -2.38 -14.43
CA HIS A 76 15.44 -2.87 -13.06
C HIS A 76 14.71 -1.88 -12.16
N LEU A 77 13.72 -2.35 -11.41
CA LEU A 77 12.86 -1.51 -10.56
C LEU A 77 13.25 -1.66 -9.10
N ARG A 78 13.41 -0.52 -8.41
CA ARG A 78 13.64 -0.47 -6.97
C ARG A 78 12.52 0.32 -6.31
N HIS A 79 11.80 -0.32 -5.42
CA HIS A 79 10.61 0.23 -4.78
C HIS A 79 10.54 -0.19 -3.31
N LEU A 80 9.63 0.41 -2.55
CA LEU A 80 9.37 0.09 -1.15
C LEU A 80 7.95 -0.49 -1.03
N SER A 81 7.82 -1.79 -0.83
CA SER A 81 6.52 -2.50 -0.79
C SER A 81 5.63 -2.09 0.39
N THR A 82 6.22 -1.54 1.46
CA THR A 82 5.49 -1.03 2.63
C THR A 82 4.89 0.36 2.43
N SER A 83 5.21 1.03 1.31
CA SER A 83 4.67 2.34 0.95
C SER A 83 3.61 2.21 -0.16
N SER A 84 2.39 2.68 0.09
CA SER A 84 1.31 2.67 -0.89
C SER A 84 1.64 3.50 -2.14
N LEU A 85 2.30 4.65 -1.97
CA LEU A 85 2.73 5.50 -3.08
C LEU A 85 3.82 4.83 -3.92
N SER A 86 4.75 4.10 -3.29
CA SER A 86 5.79 3.36 -4.00
C SER A 86 5.21 2.16 -4.77
N ALA A 87 4.23 1.47 -4.21
CA ALA A 87 3.52 0.39 -4.88
C ALA A 87 2.71 0.90 -6.09
N ASP A 88 2.03 2.04 -5.94
CA ASP A 88 1.29 2.69 -7.02
C ASP A 88 2.23 3.19 -8.13
N ALA A 89 3.35 3.82 -7.77
CA ALA A 89 4.39 4.23 -8.73
C ALA A 89 4.91 3.05 -9.56
N ARG A 90 5.17 1.93 -8.88
CA ARG A 90 5.60 0.68 -9.54
C ARG A 90 4.53 0.16 -10.50
N GLN A 91 3.26 0.15 -10.09
CA GLN A 91 2.18 -0.34 -10.95
C GLN A 91 2.01 0.52 -12.20
N ARG A 92 2.01 1.84 -12.07
CA ARG A 92 1.93 2.78 -13.20
C ARG A 92 3.12 2.61 -14.14
N ALA A 93 4.33 2.51 -13.59
CA ALA A 93 5.54 2.30 -14.38
C ALA A 93 5.51 0.98 -15.16
N LEU A 94 5.06 -0.12 -14.55
CA LEU A 94 4.93 -1.41 -15.23
C LEU A 94 3.87 -1.39 -16.34
N LEU A 95 2.76 -0.68 -16.16
CA LEU A 95 1.75 -0.52 -17.21
C LEU A 95 2.32 0.23 -18.41
N SER A 96 2.98 1.38 -18.18
CA SER A 96 3.61 2.14 -19.25
C SER A 96 4.72 1.37 -19.95
N LEU A 97 5.55 0.64 -19.18
CA LEU A 97 6.61 -0.20 -19.73
C LEU A 97 6.04 -1.34 -20.62
N SER A 98 4.95 -1.99 -20.20
CA SER A 98 4.34 -3.07 -20.95
C SER A 98 3.69 -2.57 -22.25
N GLU A 99 3.04 -1.42 -22.24
CA GLU A 99 2.44 -0.81 -23.44
C GLU A 99 3.54 -0.33 -24.42
N TRP A 100 4.60 0.26 -23.87
CA TRP A 100 5.76 0.68 -24.68
C TRP A 100 6.47 -0.55 -25.29
N GLU A 101 6.65 -1.63 -24.53
CA GLU A 101 7.23 -2.90 -25.01
C GLU A 101 6.45 -3.46 -26.21
N GLU A 102 5.11 -3.49 -26.10
CA GLU A 102 4.25 -3.97 -27.18
C GLU A 102 4.36 -3.07 -28.41
N SER A 103 4.39 -1.76 -28.24
CA SER A 103 4.57 -0.78 -29.29
C SER A 103 5.93 -0.93 -29.99
N GLU A 104 7.00 -1.09 -29.24
CA GLU A 104 8.36 -1.28 -29.75
C GLU A 104 8.50 -2.62 -30.48
N ARG A 105 7.89 -3.68 -29.97
CA ARG A 105 7.82 -4.99 -30.63
C ARG A 105 7.13 -4.88 -31.99
N ASN A 106 5.97 -4.23 -32.04
CA ASN A 106 5.23 -4.03 -33.28
C ASN A 106 6.00 -3.17 -34.28
N ARG A 107 6.68 -2.12 -33.83
CA ARG A 107 7.54 -1.27 -34.65
C ARG A 107 8.66 -2.08 -35.31
N ARG A 108 9.40 -2.87 -34.51
CA ARG A 108 10.54 -3.68 -34.98
C ARG A 108 10.10 -4.78 -35.98
N VAL A 109 8.96 -5.43 -35.72
CA VAL A 109 8.39 -6.40 -36.64
C VAL A 109 8.01 -5.75 -37.95
N THR A 110 7.45 -4.53 -37.93
CA THR A 110 7.01 -3.80 -39.15
C THR A 110 8.20 -3.30 -39.94
N GLU A 111 9.24 -2.82 -39.32
CA GLU A 111 10.46 -2.31 -39.99
C GLU A 111 11.29 -3.43 -40.64
N GLY A 112 11.10 -4.67 -40.25
CA GLY A 112 11.62 -5.88 -40.90
C GLY A 112 13.13 -5.92 -41.18
N GLY A 113 13.83 -6.78 -40.46
CA GLY A 113 15.26 -7.03 -40.67
C GLY A 113 16.04 -7.30 -39.39
N LEU A 114 15.35 -7.29 -38.24
CA LEU A 114 15.97 -7.56 -36.97
C LEU A 114 16.07 -9.06 -36.66
N ASN A 115 16.98 -9.42 -35.76
CA ASN A 115 17.11 -10.79 -35.26
C ASN A 115 15.82 -11.18 -34.52
N ALA A 116 15.32 -12.40 -34.75
CA ALA A 116 14.05 -12.86 -34.17
C ALA A 116 14.02 -12.73 -32.62
N SER A 117 15.13 -12.97 -31.94
CA SER A 117 15.21 -12.86 -30.46
C SER A 117 15.07 -11.41 -29.97
N THR A 118 15.73 -10.45 -30.64
CA THR A 118 15.67 -9.04 -30.27
C THR A 118 14.35 -8.39 -30.69
N THR A 119 13.73 -8.92 -31.76
CA THR A 119 12.43 -8.44 -32.26
C THR A 119 11.28 -8.93 -31.37
N LEU A 120 11.34 -10.18 -30.89
CA LEU A 120 10.28 -10.76 -30.08
C LEU A 120 10.38 -10.39 -28.60
N ASP A 121 11.59 -10.11 -28.11
CA ASP A 121 11.84 -9.76 -26.71
C ASP A 121 12.81 -8.57 -26.61
N PRO A 122 12.38 -7.35 -27.08
CA PRO A 122 13.22 -6.15 -27.11
C PRO A 122 13.42 -5.53 -25.74
N VAL A 123 12.56 -5.87 -24.79
CA VAL A 123 12.60 -5.38 -23.39
C VAL A 123 12.64 -6.57 -22.46
N ARG A 124 13.62 -6.60 -21.58
CA ARG A 124 13.77 -7.65 -20.59
C ARG A 124 13.63 -7.07 -19.18
N TYR A 125 12.71 -7.65 -18.42
CA TYR A 125 12.64 -7.39 -17.00
C TYR A 125 13.76 -8.14 -16.28
N ASP A 126 14.59 -7.40 -15.55
CA ASP A 126 15.59 -8.02 -14.70
C ASP A 126 14.93 -8.57 -13.43
N PRO A 127 14.95 -9.90 -13.24
CA PRO A 127 14.35 -10.52 -12.06
C PRO A 127 15.07 -10.19 -10.75
N THR A 128 16.24 -9.56 -10.82
CA THR A 128 16.95 -9.04 -9.63
C THR A 128 16.37 -7.73 -9.13
N SER A 129 15.26 -7.24 -9.72
CA SER A 129 14.50 -6.10 -9.18
C SER A 129 14.22 -6.31 -7.71
N GLU A 130 14.74 -5.42 -6.88
CA GLU A 130 14.75 -5.59 -5.43
C GLU A 130 13.61 -4.84 -4.78
N ASP A 131 12.88 -5.53 -3.89
CA ASP A 131 12.06 -4.87 -2.90
C ASP A 131 12.98 -4.33 -1.79
N LEU A 132 12.96 -3.02 -1.59
CA LEU A 132 13.77 -2.34 -0.59
C LEU A 132 13.22 -2.54 0.83
N ALA A 133 12.03 -3.09 0.97
CA ALA A 133 11.47 -3.42 2.27
C ALA A 133 12.20 -4.62 2.87
N SER A 134 12.75 -4.46 4.05
CA SER A 134 13.29 -5.58 4.81
C SER A 134 12.16 -6.52 5.27
N GLN A 135 12.48 -7.79 5.52
CA GLN A 135 11.50 -8.75 6.06
C GLN A 135 10.83 -8.24 7.35
N GLY A 136 11.57 -7.52 8.21
CA GLY A 136 11.03 -6.93 9.42
C GLY A 136 10.03 -5.80 9.15
N GLU A 137 10.28 -4.99 8.13
CA GLU A 137 9.36 -3.92 7.71
C GLU A 137 8.05 -4.50 7.14
N VAL A 138 8.14 -5.53 6.31
CA VAL A 138 6.96 -6.23 5.77
C VAL A 138 6.14 -6.87 6.88
N GLN A 139 6.80 -7.56 7.83
CA GLN A 139 6.13 -8.15 8.98
C GLN A 139 5.52 -7.09 9.90
N GLY A 140 6.23 -5.98 10.13
CA GLY A 140 5.73 -4.85 10.90
C GLY A 140 4.49 -4.23 10.28
N TRP A 141 4.48 -4.04 8.97
CA TRP A 141 3.32 -3.53 8.23
C TRP A 141 2.11 -4.47 8.30
N LEU A 142 2.33 -5.78 8.13
CA LEU A 142 1.28 -6.77 8.29
C LEU A 142 0.69 -6.74 9.71
N LEU A 143 1.54 -6.76 10.73
CA LEU A 143 1.09 -6.71 12.12
C LEU A 143 0.31 -5.43 12.42
N SER A 144 0.79 -4.27 11.96
CA SER A 144 0.11 -3.00 12.17
C SER A 144 -1.29 -2.96 11.52
N SER A 145 -1.49 -3.71 10.45
CA SER A 145 -2.78 -3.80 9.76
C SER A 145 -3.77 -4.73 10.47
N PHE A 146 -3.28 -5.83 11.06
CA PHE A 146 -4.13 -6.84 11.70
C PHE A 146 -4.38 -6.59 13.19
N ILE A 147 -3.43 -5.99 13.92
CA ILE A 147 -3.56 -5.73 15.35
C ILE A 147 -4.81 -4.92 15.70
N PRO A 148 -5.14 -3.80 15.04
CA PRO A 148 -6.34 -3.03 15.37
C PRO A 148 -7.64 -3.83 15.17
N LEU A 149 -7.67 -4.68 14.14
CA LEU A 149 -8.83 -5.54 13.88
C LEU A 149 -9.00 -6.59 14.98
N ILE A 150 -7.93 -7.26 15.37
CA ILE A 150 -7.95 -8.26 16.45
C ILE A 150 -8.38 -7.63 17.76
N ILE A 151 -7.81 -6.47 18.11
CA ILE A 151 -8.18 -5.73 19.33
C ILE A 151 -9.66 -5.35 19.29
N THR A 152 -10.16 -4.84 18.18
CA THR A 152 -11.57 -4.45 18.02
C THR A 152 -12.50 -5.64 18.24
N VAL A 153 -12.21 -6.78 17.60
CA VAL A 153 -12.99 -8.00 17.77
C VAL A 153 -12.97 -8.47 19.22
N TRP A 154 -11.83 -8.41 19.85
CA TRP A 154 -11.67 -8.85 21.24
C TRP A 154 -12.40 -7.94 22.24
N VAL A 155 -12.29 -6.62 22.07
CA VAL A 155 -13.03 -5.63 22.87
C VAL A 155 -14.53 -5.86 22.78
N VAL A 156 -15.07 -6.04 21.58
CA VAL A 156 -16.51 -6.31 21.39
C VAL A 156 -16.91 -7.63 22.04
N THR A 157 -16.15 -8.69 21.83
CA THR A 157 -16.47 -10.02 22.35
C THR A 157 -16.41 -10.06 23.88
N SER A 158 -15.41 -9.44 24.50
CA SER A 158 -15.25 -9.39 25.94
C SER A 158 -16.31 -8.52 26.64
N GLY A 159 -16.86 -7.52 25.91
CA GLY A 159 -17.90 -6.64 26.45
C GLY A 159 -19.33 -7.20 26.39
N ILE A 160 -19.60 -8.13 25.47
CA ILE A 160 -20.97 -8.65 25.27
C ILE A 160 -21.50 -9.36 26.51
N GLN A 161 -20.72 -10.26 27.08
CA GLN A 161 -21.16 -11.06 28.23
C GLN A 161 -21.52 -10.22 29.46
N PRO A 162 -20.62 -9.33 29.96
CA PRO A 162 -20.95 -8.48 31.10
C PRO A 162 -22.07 -7.47 30.80
N ALA A 163 -22.19 -7.00 29.55
CA ALA A 163 -23.30 -6.14 29.16
C ALA A 163 -24.65 -6.85 29.26
N ILE A 164 -24.74 -8.12 28.83
CA ILE A 164 -25.95 -8.97 28.95
C ILE A 164 -26.26 -9.22 30.43
N ASP A 165 -25.26 -9.60 31.23
CA ASP A 165 -25.46 -9.91 32.64
C ASP A 165 -25.94 -8.69 33.43
N MET A 166 -25.46 -7.50 33.14
CA MET A 166 -25.87 -6.24 33.78
C MET A 166 -27.21 -5.68 33.28
N THR A 167 -27.79 -6.25 32.24
CA THR A 167 -29.09 -5.81 31.71
C THR A 167 -30.16 -6.89 31.83
N ALA A 168 -30.01 -7.97 31.07
CA ALA A 168 -30.97 -9.09 31.07
C ALA A 168 -30.87 -9.92 32.37
N GLY A 169 -29.66 -10.12 32.89
CA GLY A 169 -29.44 -10.88 34.12
C GLY A 169 -30.09 -10.26 35.36
N GLU A 170 -30.15 -8.95 35.48
CA GLU A 170 -30.88 -8.27 36.57
C GLU A 170 -32.39 -8.46 36.45
N ARG A 171 -32.91 -8.49 35.24
CA ARG A 171 -34.32 -8.73 34.96
C ARG A 171 -34.71 -10.16 35.32
N GLU A 172 -33.89 -11.14 34.98
CA GLU A 172 -34.12 -12.55 35.30
C GLU A 172 -34.04 -12.83 36.80
N ARG A 173 -33.18 -12.14 37.51
CA ARG A 173 -33.00 -12.27 38.96
C ARG A 173 -34.04 -11.48 39.80
N GLY A 174 -34.93 -10.70 39.14
CA GLY A 174 -35.94 -9.88 39.81
C GLY A 174 -35.37 -8.68 40.61
N SER A 175 -34.07 -8.38 40.44
CA SER A 175 -33.39 -7.27 41.16
C SER A 175 -33.65 -5.91 40.50
N MET A 176 -34.25 -5.88 39.33
CA MET A 176 -34.53 -4.65 38.60
C MET A 176 -35.58 -3.78 39.31
N GLU A 177 -36.55 -4.37 40.01
CA GLU A 177 -37.56 -3.64 40.78
C GLU A 177 -36.91 -2.91 41.98
N ALA A 178 -35.99 -3.59 42.69
CA ALA A 178 -35.25 -2.99 43.78
C ALA A 178 -34.36 -1.83 43.31
N LEU A 179 -33.77 -1.96 42.12
CA LEU A 179 -32.93 -0.95 41.51
C LEU A 179 -33.71 0.32 41.09
N LEU A 180 -34.97 0.12 40.64
CA LEU A 180 -35.87 1.22 40.28
C LEU A 180 -36.42 1.97 41.51
N CYS A 181 -36.47 1.31 42.68
CA CYS A 181 -36.85 1.92 43.95
C CYS A 181 -35.66 2.64 44.67
N ALA A 182 -34.43 2.51 44.16
CA ALA A 182 -33.29 3.18 44.73
C ALA A 182 -33.37 4.70 44.53
N PRO A 183 -32.90 5.53 45.51
CA PRO A 183 -32.95 6.99 45.41
C PRO A 183 -31.83 7.55 44.52
N ALA A 184 -31.64 6.96 43.36
CA ALA A 184 -30.65 7.37 42.38
C ALA A 184 -31.33 7.82 41.07
N ARG A 185 -30.72 8.77 40.37
CA ARG A 185 -31.23 9.19 39.07
C ARG A 185 -30.98 8.11 38.02
N ARG A 186 -31.92 7.90 37.09
CA ARG A 186 -31.86 6.86 36.07
C ARG A 186 -30.55 6.91 35.26
N TRP A 187 -30.05 8.10 34.96
CA TRP A 187 -28.80 8.26 34.21
C TRP A 187 -27.55 7.83 35.03
N GLU A 188 -27.58 8.00 36.38
CA GLU A 188 -26.50 7.55 37.26
C GLU A 188 -26.39 6.02 37.28
N LEU A 189 -27.53 5.33 37.25
CA LEU A 189 -27.58 3.86 37.14
C LEU A 189 -27.02 3.40 35.80
N LEU A 190 -27.40 4.05 34.69
CA LEU A 190 -26.83 3.75 33.37
C LEU A 190 -25.35 4.03 33.28
N ALA A 191 -24.89 5.16 33.82
CA ALA A 191 -23.49 5.52 33.83
C ALA A 191 -22.66 4.54 34.67
N GLY A 192 -23.19 4.09 35.80
CA GLY A 192 -22.54 3.07 36.65
C GLY A 192 -22.40 1.72 35.93
N LYS A 193 -23.44 1.27 35.22
CA LYS A 193 -23.38 0.04 34.42
C LYS A 193 -22.39 0.17 33.27
N TRP A 194 -22.44 1.29 32.57
CA TRP A 194 -21.50 1.55 31.47
C TRP A 194 -20.05 1.59 31.97
N ALA A 195 -19.77 2.26 33.09
CA ALA A 195 -18.43 2.31 33.70
C ALA A 195 -17.95 0.92 34.14
N ALA A 196 -18.82 0.09 34.71
CA ALA A 196 -18.47 -1.26 35.13
C ALA A 196 -18.13 -2.16 33.91
N VAL A 197 -18.96 -2.15 32.84
CA VAL A 197 -18.67 -2.91 31.61
C VAL A 197 -17.35 -2.43 30.98
N SER A 198 -17.16 -1.09 30.90
CA SER A 198 -15.92 -0.51 30.34
C SER A 198 -14.68 -0.93 31.12
N THR A 199 -14.78 -0.97 32.45
CA THR A 199 -13.66 -1.42 33.31
C THR A 199 -13.33 -2.89 33.08
N ILE A 200 -14.35 -3.76 32.99
CA ILE A 200 -14.16 -5.20 32.72
C ILE A 200 -13.49 -5.39 31.35
N VAL A 201 -13.94 -4.67 30.34
CA VAL A 201 -13.35 -4.73 28.99
C VAL A 201 -11.90 -4.26 29.00
N LEU A 202 -11.59 -3.15 29.69
CA LEU A 202 -10.22 -2.63 29.80
C LEU A 202 -9.24 -3.56 30.53
N VAL A 203 -9.73 -4.30 31.52
CA VAL A 203 -8.91 -5.29 32.26
C VAL A 203 -8.78 -6.60 31.48
N GLY A 204 -9.75 -6.92 30.63
CA GLY A 204 -9.78 -8.14 29.84
C GLY A 204 -9.04 -8.08 28.51
N VAL A 205 -8.55 -6.90 28.09
CA VAL A 205 -7.74 -6.66 26.90
C VAL A 205 -6.26 -6.58 27.29
#